data_16acdc6a7ab481ee700b0c9ede96d46f
#
_entry.id   16acdc6a7ab481ee700b0c9ede96d46f
#
_cell.length_a   1.000
_cell.length_b   1.000
_cell.length_c   1.000
_cell.angle_alpha   90.00
_cell.angle_beta   90.00
_cell.angle_gamma   90.00
#
_symmetry.space_group_name_H-M   'P 1'
#
loop_
_entity.id
_entity.type
_entity.pdbx_description
1 polymer ?
#
loop_
_entity_poly.entity_id
_entity_poly.type
_entity_poly.pdbx_seq_one_letter_code
_entity_poly.pdbx_strand_id
1 'polypeptide(L)'
;MGNEKISVVINTLNSEQYLERVLRSVAPFDEIVICDMGSQDATLSLAAQYRCRVVEHAPTGFVEPARNFAIQAATHPWVLVVDSDELVPQALVDFLRTHVAKETPEEGIRIPRKNFFLGHWMRNDYPDYTCRFFRKSCVFWPPFIHHQPQIEGRTLTIPRKRTDLAFIHLINPSVSMRLQKIDLYTDKELERRANQHVSTAKLLFSPWVRFFKAYFLKGGVFEGRAGYIHAKLQGMYKFATLAKLYEAQHVTEQDADLNAFTTQETQVKTNE
;
A
#
# COMPACT_ATOMS: atom_id res chain seq x y z
N MET A 1 -28.55 -15.61 -21.02
CA MET A 1 -27.31 -14.82 -20.81
C MET A 1 -26.46 -15.58 -19.83
N GLY A 2 -25.24 -15.99 -20.21
CA GLY A 2 -24.36 -16.77 -19.34
C GLY A 2 -23.85 -15.91 -18.21
N ASN A 3 -23.95 -16.43 -16.99
CA ASN A 3 -23.37 -15.81 -15.81
C ASN A 3 -21.84 -15.83 -16.00
N GLU A 4 -21.25 -14.71 -16.45
CA GLU A 4 -19.78 -14.64 -16.64
C GLU A 4 -19.09 -14.90 -15.32
N LYS A 5 -18.06 -15.74 -15.35
CA LYS A 5 -17.31 -16.17 -14.15
C LYS A 5 -16.24 -15.17 -13.78
N ILE A 6 -15.88 -15.21 -12.50
CA ILE A 6 -14.90 -14.29 -11.88
C ILE A 6 -13.74 -15.09 -11.32
N SER A 7 -12.51 -14.76 -11.74
CA SER A 7 -11.28 -15.23 -11.11
C SER A 7 -10.80 -14.23 -10.06
N VAL A 8 -10.41 -14.72 -8.89
CA VAL A 8 -9.68 -13.93 -7.91
C VAL A 8 -8.19 -14.19 -8.09
N VAL A 9 -7.39 -13.13 -8.10
CA VAL A 9 -5.94 -13.18 -8.23
C VAL A 9 -5.29 -12.57 -6.99
N ILE A 10 -4.41 -13.32 -6.34
CA ILE A 10 -3.71 -12.91 -5.13
C ILE A 10 -2.20 -13.09 -5.35
N ASN A 11 -1.44 -12.00 -5.27
CA ASN A 11 0.02 -12.07 -5.23
C ASN A 11 0.48 -12.34 -3.79
N THR A 12 1.40 -13.28 -3.60
CA THR A 12 1.88 -13.68 -2.27
C THR A 12 3.41 -13.67 -2.19
N LEU A 13 3.90 -13.30 -1.02
CA LEU A 13 5.29 -13.51 -0.57
C LEU A 13 5.28 -13.54 0.97
N ASN A 14 5.50 -14.74 1.55
CA ASN A 14 5.46 -14.96 3.01
C ASN A 14 4.19 -14.37 3.65
N SER A 15 3.03 -14.85 3.21
CA SER A 15 1.71 -14.28 3.51
C SER A 15 0.90 -15.12 4.51
N GLU A 16 1.47 -16.12 5.18
CA GLU A 16 0.77 -17.07 6.06
C GLU A 16 -0.12 -16.40 7.10
N GLN A 17 0.29 -15.22 7.60
CA GLN A 17 -0.37 -14.55 8.72
C GLN A 17 -1.85 -14.24 8.47
N TYR A 18 -2.21 -13.86 7.23
CA TYR A 18 -3.57 -13.43 6.90
C TYR A 18 -4.22 -14.27 5.80
N LEU A 19 -3.43 -15.01 5.03
CA LEU A 19 -3.87 -15.66 3.81
C LEU A 19 -5.08 -16.57 4.01
N GLU A 20 -5.13 -17.37 5.10
CA GLU A 20 -6.27 -18.25 5.37
C GLU A 20 -7.59 -17.46 5.46
N ARG A 21 -7.58 -16.33 6.16
CA ARG A 21 -8.77 -15.47 6.30
C ARG A 21 -9.17 -14.86 4.96
N VAL A 22 -8.20 -14.47 4.15
CA VAL A 22 -8.41 -13.94 2.80
C VAL A 22 -9.04 -15.02 1.91
N LEU A 23 -8.47 -16.24 1.87
CA LEU A 23 -8.96 -17.35 1.08
C LEU A 23 -10.40 -17.73 1.46
N ARG A 24 -10.74 -17.74 2.75
CA ARG A 24 -12.13 -17.94 3.21
C ARG A 24 -13.07 -16.86 2.66
N SER A 25 -12.64 -15.61 2.60
CA SER A 25 -13.47 -14.50 2.12
C SER A 25 -13.72 -14.51 0.61
N VAL A 26 -12.81 -15.13 -0.16
CA VAL A 26 -12.90 -15.25 -1.62
C VAL A 26 -13.36 -16.62 -2.10
N ALA A 27 -13.60 -17.57 -1.21
CA ALA A 27 -14.07 -18.92 -1.53
C ALA A 27 -15.37 -18.96 -2.38
N PRO A 28 -16.29 -17.97 -2.30
CA PRO A 28 -17.48 -17.96 -3.16
C PRO A 28 -17.21 -17.69 -4.64
N PHE A 29 -16.00 -17.27 -5.06
CA PHE A 29 -15.69 -17.01 -6.47
C PHE A 29 -15.39 -18.30 -7.26
N ASP A 30 -15.32 -18.19 -8.59
CA ASP A 30 -15.27 -19.36 -9.48
C ASP A 30 -13.85 -19.93 -9.63
N GLU A 31 -12.81 -19.10 -9.40
CA GLU A 31 -11.40 -19.47 -9.44
C GLU A 31 -10.60 -18.61 -8.48
N ILE A 32 -9.63 -19.22 -7.81
CA ILE A 32 -8.63 -18.51 -7.00
C ILE A 32 -7.24 -18.85 -7.55
N VAL A 33 -6.53 -17.83 -8.03
CA VAL A 33 -5.15 -17.91 -8.53
C VAL A 33 -4.22 -17.24 -7.52
N ILE A 34 -3.28 -18.01 -6.99
CA ILE A 34 -2.17 -17.50 -6.17
C ILE A 34 -0.96 -17.33 -7.09
N CYS A 35 -0.45 -16.11 -7.18
CA CYS A 35 0.83 -15.83 -7.82
C CYS A 35 1.89 -15.67 -6.73
N ASP A 36 2.63 -16.73 -6.48
CA ASP A 36 3.65 -16.77 -5.44
C ASP A 36 5.00 -16.27 -5.95
N MET A 37 5.64 -15.42 -5.15
CA MET A 37 6.93 -14.80 -5.47
C MET A 37 8.08 -15.39 -4.63
N GLY A 38 8.00 -16.70 -4.32
CA GLY A 38 9.05 -17.43 -3.61
C GLY A 38 8.85 -17.48 -2.08
N SER A 39 7.62 -17.70 -1.62
CA SER A 39 7.30 -17.87 -0.19
C SER A 39 8.03 -19.07 0.41
N GLN A 40 8.52 -18.91 1.66
CA GLN A 40 9.22 -19.92 2.45
C GLN A 40 8.47 -20.28 3.74
N ASP A 41 7.32 -19.66 3.98
CA ASP A 41 6.42 -19.90 5.09
C ASP A 41 5.28 -20.86 4.71
N ALA A 42 4.21 -20.94 5.50
CA ALA A 42 3.07 -21.80 5.23
C ALA A 42 2.15 -21.32 4.07
N THR A 43 2.50 -20.28 3.33
CA THR A 43 1.69 -19.70 2.24
C THR A 43 1.23 -20.74 1.23
N LEU A 44 2.16 -21.54 0.68
CA LEU A 44 1.85 -22.53 -0.35
C LEU A 44 1.03 -23.71 0.19
N SER A 45 1.26 -24.13 1.43
CA SER A 45 0.45 -25.17 2.08
C SER A 45 -1.00 -24.72 2.31
N LEU A 46 -1.21 -23.47 2.68
CA LEU A 46 -2.54 -22.85 2.76
C LEU A 46 -3.23 -22.80 1.40
N ALA A 47 -2.52 -22.35 0.35
CA ALA A 47 -3.05 -22.32 -1.01
C ALA A 47 -3.53 -23.70 -1.47
N ALA A 48 -2.77 -24.77 -1.18
CA ALA A 48 -3.13 -26.14 -1.51
C ALA A 48 -4.38 -26.61 -0.76
N GLN A 49 -4.53 -26.31 0.55
CA GLN A 49 -5.71 -26.65 1.35
C GLN A 49 -6.99 -26.05 0.78
N TYR A 50 -6.92 -24.84 0.24
CA TYR A 50 -8.05 -24.15 -0.40
C TYR A 50 -8.19 -24.44 -1.90
N ARG A 51 -7.41 -25.41 -2.43
CA ARG A 51 -7.43 -25.83 -3.84
C ARG A 51 -7.21 -24.67 -4.80
N CYS A 52 -6.38 -23.69 -4.40
CA CYS A 52 -6.01 -22.60 -5.26
C CYS A 52 -5.13 -23.08 -6.41
N ARG A 53 -5.28 -22.47 -7.58
CA ARG A 53 -4.31 -22.63 -8.65
C ARG A 53 -3.10 -21.76 -8.34
N VAL A 54 -1.94 -22.38 -8.19
CA VAL A 54 -0.69 -21.67 -7.90
C VAL A 54 0.09 -21.47 -9.21
N VAL A 55 0.58 -20.26 -9.41
CA VAL A 55 1.57 -19.89 -10.44
C VAL A 55 2.74 -19.19 -9.76
N GLU A 56 3.94 -19.45 -10.24
CA GLU A 56 5.16 -18.90 -9.64
C GLU A 56 5.71 -17.75 -10.48
N HIS A 57 6.19 -16.72 -9.81
CA HIS A 57 6.86 -15.58 -10.40
C HIS A 57 8.13 -15.26 -9.60
N ALA A 58 9.22 -14.93 -10.28
CA ALA A 58 10.43 -14.52 -9.59
C ALA A 58 10.19 -13.30 -8.69
N PRO A 59 10.82 -13.22 -7.51
CA PRO A 59 10.69 -12.06 -6.63
C PRO A 59 11.22 -10.79 -7.31
N THR A 60 10.41 -9.74 -7.32
CA THR A 60 10.72 -8.46 -7.99
C THR A 60 10.96 -7.30 -7.01
N GLY A 61 11.01 -7.60 -5.69
CA GLY A 61 11.16 -6.61 -4.62
C GLY A 61 9.88 -5.81 -4.31
N PHE A 62 8.92 -5.76 -5.23
CA PHE A 62 7.57 -5.17 -5.06
C PHE A 62 6.59 -5.84 -6.03
N VAL A 63 5.29 -5.74 -5.74
CA VAL A 63 4.27 -6.60 -6.36
C VAL A 63 3.86 -6.17 -7.79
N GLU A 64 4.02 -4.90 -8.14
CA GLU A 64 3.47 -4.35 -9.39
C GLU A 64 3.95 -5.06 -10.66
N PRO A 65 5.23 -5.45 -10.82
CA PRO A 65 5.69 -6.19 -12.00
C PRO A 65 5.01 -7.56 -12.16
N ALA A 66 4.71 -8.23 -11.05
CA ALA A 66 4.07 -9.55 -11.06
C ALA A 66 2.54 -9.49 -11.32
N ARG A 67 1.90 -8.31 -11.21
CA ARG A 67 0.43 -8.20 -11.32
C ARG A 67 -0.10 -8.59 -12.69
N ASN A 68 0.52 -8.13 -13.78
CA ASN A 68 0.07 -8.50 -15.12
C ASN A 68 0.20 -10.00 -15.36
N PHE A 69 1.33 -10.60 -14.93
CA PHE A 69 1.53 -12.05 -15.03
C PHE A 69 0.42 -12.80 -14.27
N ALA A 70 0.13 -12.40 -13.05
CA ALA A 70 -0.92 -12.98 -12.23
C ALA A 70 -2.32 -12.83 -12.86
N ILE A 71 -2.64 -11.64 -13.39
CA ILE A 71 -3.91 -11.36 -14.07
C ILE A 71 -4.05 -12.24 -15.32
N GLN A 72 -2.99 -12.39 -16.14
CA GLN A 72 -3.03 -13.23 -17.33
C GLN A 72 -3.18 -14.71 -17.00
N ALA A 73 -2.73 -15.16 -15.84
CA ALA A 73 -2.93 -16.54 -15.38
C ALA A 73 -4.40 -16.86 -15.06
N ALA A 74 -5.26 -15.88 -14.78
CA ALA A 74 -6.69 -16.10 -14.56
C ALA A 74 -7.38 -16.70 -15.80
N THR A 75 -8.30 -17.68 -15.62
CA THR A 75 -9.00 -18.33 -16.73
C THR A 75 -10.28 -17.61 -17.14
N HIS A 76 -10.90 -16.86 -16.23
CA HIS A 76 -12.19 -16.21 -16.48
C HIS A 76 -12.03 -14.77 -16.97
N PRO A 77 -13.04 -14.22 -17.68
CA PRO A 77 -12.99 -12.90 -18.29
C PRO A 77 -12.96 -11.76 -17.27
N TRP A 78 -13.52 -11.96 -16.07
CA TRP A 78 -13.51 -10.98 -15.00
C TRP A 78 -12.49 -11.35 -13.92
N VAL A 79 -11.71 -10.36 -13.50
CA VAL A 79 -10.66 -10.54 -12.52
C VAL A 79 -10.86 -9.59 -11.34
N LEU A 80 -10.84 -10.15 -10.13
CA LEU A 80 -10.73 -9.42 -8.88
C LEU A 80 -9.31 -9.60 -8.32
N VAL A 81 -8.54 -8.52 -8.25
CA VAL A 81 -7.22 -8.53 -7.59
C VAL A 81 -7.40 -8.23 -6.12
N VAL A 82 -6.93 -9.13 -5.27
CA VAL A 82 -7.00 -9.01 -3.81
C VAL A 82 -5.58 -9.10 -3.25
N ASP A 83 -5.22 -8.22 -2.32
CA ASP A 83 -3.93 -8.33 -1.63
C ASP A 83 -4.04 -9.41 -0.53
N SER A 84 -2.94 -10.08 -0.21
CA SER A 84 -2.91 -11.21 0.74
C SER A 84 -3.30 -10.85 2.19
N ASP A 85 -3.62 -9.61 2.44
CA ASP A 85 -4.04 -9.02 3.71
C ASP A 85 -5.38 -8.25 3.62
N GLU A 86 -6.17 -8.49 2.55
CA GLU A 86 -7.47 -7.85 2.33
C GLU A 86 -8.61 -8.87 2.36
N LEU A 87 -9.68 -8.60 3.12
CA LEU A 87 -10.91 -9.40 3.07
C LEU A 87 -11.91 -8.81 2.09
N VAL A 88 -12.61 -9.68 1.40
CA VAL A 88 -13.74 -9.39 0.53
C VAL A 88 -15.04 -9.63 1.29
N PRO A 89 -15.82 -8.61 1.67
CA PRO A 89 -17.12 -8.81 2.31
C PRO A 89 -18.11 -9.51 1.39
N GLN A 90 -19.02 -10.34 1.95
CA GLN A 90 -20.04 -11.04 1.16
C GLN A 90 -20.89 -10.09 0.31
N ALA A 91 -21.24 -8.92 0.85
CA ALA A 91 -21.96 -7.90 0.09
C ALA A 91 -21.21 -7.45 -1.18
N LEU A 92 -19.87 -7.38 -1.13
CA LEU A 92 -19.06 -7.08 -2.32
C LEU A 92 -19.10 -8.24 -3.31
N VAL A 93 -19.01 -9.49 -2.85
CA VAL A 93 -19.17 -10.68 -3.74
C VAL A 93 -20.48 -10.62 -4.52
N ASP A 94 -21.59 -10.40 -3.81
CA ASP A 94 -22.93 -10.34 -4.40
C ASP A 94 -23.07 -9.17 -5.38
N PHE A 95 -22.49 -8.02 -5.03
CA PHE A 95 -22.45 -6.85 -5.89
C PHE A 95 -21.68 -7.11 -7.19
N LEU A 96 -20.49 -7.74 -7.11
CA LEU A 96 -19.68 -8.06 -8.29
C LEU A 96 -20.37 -9.10 -9.19
N ARG A 97 -21.00 -10.13 -8.62
CA ARG A 97 -21.79 -11.10 -9.38
C ARG A 97 -22.98 -10.45 -10.10
N THR A 98 -23.67 -9.53 -9.43
CA THR A 98 -24.76 -8.76 -10.05
C THR A 98 -24.22 -7.85 -11.15
N HIS A 99 -23.03 -7.28 -10.97
CA HIS A 99 -22.40 -6.40 -11.96
C HIS A 99 -22.09 -7.14 -13.27
N VAL A 100 -21.46 -8.32 -13.19
CA VAL A 100 -21.09 -9.10 -14.39
C VAL A 100 -22.29 -9.68 -15.11
N ALA A 101 -23.43 -9.78 -14.44
CA ALA A 101 -24.69 -10.25 -15.02
C ALA A 101 -25.45 -9.16 -15.81
N LYS A 102 -25.02 -7.90 -15.77
CA LYS A 102 -25.62 -6.81 -16.56
C LYS A 102 -25.40 -7.05 -18.05
N GLU A 103 -26.29 -6.52 -18.86
CA GLU A 103 -26.17 -6.56 -20.32
C GLU A 103 -24.93 -5.77 -20.82
N THR A 104 -24.68 -4.62 -20.22
CA THR A 104 -23.53 -3.74 -20.55
C THR A 104 -22.82 -3.28 -19.27
N PRO A 105 -22.06 -4.18 -18.61
CA PRO A 105 -21.33 -3.81 -17.41
C PRO A 105 -20.18 -2.85 -17.74
N GLU A 106 -19.83 -2.02 -16.81
CA GLU A 106 -18.61 -1.21 -16.87
C GLU A 106 -17.39 -2.12 -16.78
N GLU A 107 -16.31 -1.84 -17.54
CA GLU A 107 -15.11 -2.67 -17.68
C GLU A 107 -14.23 -2.69 -16.43
N GLY A 108 -14.38 -1.71 -15.53
CA GLY A 108 -13.66 -1.64 -14.27
C GLY A 108 -14.48 -1.10 -13.11
N ILE A 109 -14.11 -1.49 -11.89
CA ILE A 109 -14.73 -0.99 -10.66
C ILE A 109 -13.63 -0.49 -9.70
N ARG A 110 -13.79 0.74 -9.25
CA ARG A 110 -13.01 1.31 -8.15
C ARG A 110 -13.70 0.99 -6.83
N ILE A 111 -13.03 0.17 -6.02
CA ILE A 111 -13.55 -0.34 -4.76
C ILE A 111 -12.92 0.44 -3.61
N PRO A 112 -13.70 0.91 -2.62
CA PRO A 112 -13.16 1.54 -1.43
C PRO A 112 -12.50 0.52 -0.51
N ARG A 113 -11.54 0.96 0.31
CA ARG A 113 -10.83 0.13 1.29
C ARG A 113 -10.87 0.76 2.68
N LYS A 114 -11.15 -0.08 3.69
CA LYS A 114 -11.11 0.28 5.11
C LYS A 114 -9.72 -0.03 5.66
N ASN A 115 -9.00 0.99 6.09
CA ASN A 115 -7.71 0.84 6.75
C ASN A 115 -7.88 0.98 8.27
N PHE A 116 -7.08 0.20 9.03
CA PHE A 116 -7.10 0.21 10.49
C PHE A 116 -5.77 0.70 11.05
N PHE A 117 -5.83 1.29 12.23
CA PHE A 117 -4.67 1.68 13.01
C PHE A 117 -4.98 1.57 14.51
N LEU A 118 -4.15 0.86 15.26
CA LEU A 118 -4.36 0.56 16.68
C LEU A 118 -5.75 -0.01 16.99
N GLY A 119 -6.23 -0.93 16.13
CA GLY A 119 -7.54 -1.57 16.28
C GLY A 119 -8.73 -0.70 15.87
N HIS A 120 -8.49 0.53 15.41
CA HIS A 120 -9.53 1.50 15.07
C HIS A 120 -9.63 1.68 13.56
N TRP A 121 -10.86 1.67 13.01
CA TRP A 121 -11.08 1.99 11.60
C TRP A 121 -10.85 3.48 11.36
N MET A 122 -9.86 3.82 10.54
CA MET A 122 -9.48 5.20 10.22
C MET A 122 -10.40 5.79 9.13
N ARG A 123 -11.52 6.38 9.55
CA ARG A 123 -12.52 6.96 8.64
C ARG A 123 -12.02 8.19 7.90
N ASN A 124 -11.01 8.88 8.47
CA ASN A 124 -10.35 10.03 7.86
C ASN A 124 -9.48 9.66 6.65
N ASP A 125 -9.04 8.39 6.54
CA ASP A 125 -8.31 7.85 5.40
C ASP A 125 -9.23 7.08 4.42
N TYR A 126 -10.53 6.95 4.75
CA TYR A 126 -11.53 6.33 3.88
C TYR A 126 -12.10 7.39 2.92
N PRO A 127 -12.31 7.07 1.62
CA PRO A 127 -12.51 5.73 1.04
C PRO A 127 -11.29 5.06 0.39
N ASP A 128 -10.08 5.53 0.43
CA ASP A 128 -8.89 4.87 -0.13
C ASP A 128 -9.18 3.94 -1.34
N TYR A 129 -9.62 4.56 -2.45
CA TYR A 129 -10.07 3.83 -3.63
C TYR A 129 -8.95 3.12 -4.37
N THR A 130 -9.19 1.85 -4.70
CA THR A 130 -8.34 1.05 -5.58
C THR A 130 -9.17 0.48 -6.74
N CYS A 131 -8.63 0.49 -7.97
CA CYS A 131 -9.26 -0.21 -9.08
C CYS A 131 -8.76 -1.65 -9.06
N ARG A 132 -9.59 -2.58 -8.60
CA ARG A 132 -9.20 -3.98 -8.35
C ARG A 132 -10.11 -5.01 -9.03
N PHE A 133 -11.22 -4.58 -9.62
CA PHE A 133 -12.11 -5.45 -10.37
C PHE A 133 -12.26 -4.94 -11.79
N PHE A 134 -12.04 -5.81 -12.77
CA PHE A 134 -12.05 -5.41 -14.18
C PHE A 134 -12.17 -6.60 -15.13
N ARG A 135 -12.55 -6.30 -16.37
CA ARG A 135 -12.47 -7.25 -17.48
C ARG A 135 -11.01 -7.45 -17.88
N LYS A 136 -10.55 -8.70 -17.90
CA LYS A 136 -9.14 -9.06 -18.14
C LYS A 136 -8.57 -8.48 -19.45
N SER A 137 -9.37 -8.45 -20.51
CA SER A 137 -8.96 -7.91 -21.82
C SER A 137 -8.78 -6.40 -21.86
N CYS A 138 -9.29 -5.67 -20.85
CA CYS A 138 -9.33 -4.20 -20.82
C CYS A 138 -8.35 -3.59 -19.81
N VAL A 139 -7.47 -4.40 -19.22
CA VAL A 139 -6.56 -3.92 -18.14
C VAL A 139 -5.10 -4.02 -18.53
N PHE A 140 -4.36 -2.98 -18.19
CA PHE A 140 -2.90 -2.99 -18.13
C PHE A 140 -2.45 -2.38 -16.82
N TRP A 141 -1.61 -3.10 -16.06
CA TRP A 141 -1.03 -2.61 -14.81
C TRP A 141 0.40 -2.13 -15.06
N PRO A 142 0.68 -0.80 -14.95
CA PRO A 142 2.04 -0.31 -15.08
C PRO A 142 2.98 -0.93 -14.03
N PRO A 143 4.19 -1.41 -14.39
CA PRO A 143 5.09 -2.10 -13.49
C PRO A 143 5.87 -1.15 -12.57
N PHE A 144 5.24 -0.08 -12.11
CA PHE A 144 5.85 0.93 -11.25
C PHE A 144 5.12 1.01 -9.90
N ILE A 145 5.87 1.21 -8.83
CA ILE A 145 5.34 1.31 -7.46
C ILE A 145 4.25 2.40 -7.38
N HIS A 146 3.13 2.08 -6.74
CA HIS A 146 1.97 2.96 -6.51
C HIS A 146 1.18 3.36 -7.76
N HIS A 147 1.42 2.75 -8.91
CA HIS A 147 0.57 2.99 -10.06
C HIS A 147 -0.73 2.17 -9.96
N GLN A 148 -1.82 2.81 -10.37
CA GLN A 148 -3.12 2.14 -10.51
C GLN A 148 -3.21 1.47 -11.89
N PRO A 149 -4.01 0.39 -12.04
CA PRO A 149 -4.26 -0.20 -13.35
C PRO A 149 -4.94 0.79 -14.28
N GLN A 150 -4.56 0.75 -15.52
CA GLN A 150 -5.20 1.47 -16.62
C GLN A 150 -6.30 0.57 -17.18
N ILE A 151 -7.50 1.09 -17.26
CA ILE A 151 -8.69 0.38 -17.77
C ILE A 151 -9.11 1.02 -19.10
N GLU A 152 -9.14 0.21 -20.14
CA GLU A 152 -9.74 0.61 -21.41
C GLU A 152 -11.26 0.42 -21.32
N GLY A 153 -12.01 1.54 -21.34
CA GLY A 153 -13.46 1.55 -21.23
C GLY A 153 -13.98 2.30 -20.01
N ARG A 154 -15.25 2.03 -19.64
CA ARG A 154 -15.93 2.73 -18.55
C ARG A 154 -15.57 2.12 -17.20
N THR A 155 -15.43 2.98 -16.20
CA THR A 155 -15.12 2.57 -14.82
C THR A 155 -16.18 3.08 -13.87
N LEU A 156 -16.79 2.16 -13.12
CA LEU A 156 -17.69 2.45 -12.01
C LEU A 156 -16.92 2.73 -10.74
N THR A 157 -17.29 3.76 -9.99
CA THR A 157 -16.77 3.99 -8.63
C THR A 157 -17.86 3.67 -7.60
N ILE A 158 -17.59 2.73 -6.71
CA ILE A 158 -18.51 2.41 -5.60
C ILE A 158 -18.70 3.65 -4.73
N PRO A 159 -19.93 4.10 -4.45
CA PRO A 159 -20.16 5.29 -3.65
C PRO A 159 -19.56 5.17 -2.24
N ARG A 160 -18.95 6.25 -1.73
CA ARG A 160 -18.36 6.30 -0.38
C ARG A 160 -19.29 5.79 0.73
N LYS A 161 -20.60 6.01 0.59
CA LYS A 161 -21.62 5.58 1.58
C LYS A 161 -21.77 4.06 1.66
N ARG A 162 -21.42 3.31 0.62
CA ARG A 162 -21.51 1.85 0.56
C ARG A 162 -20.29 1.23 1.26
N THR A 163 -20.18 1.46 2.55
CA THR A 163 -19.10 0.92 3.38
C THR A 163 -19.15 -0.61 3.52
N ASP A 164 -20.29 -1.22 3.27
CA ASP A 164 -20.51 -2.65 3.18
C ASP A 164 -19.79 -3.31 1.99
N LEU A 165 -19.50 -2.55 0.94
CA LEU A 165 -18.79 -2.98 -0.26
C LEU A 165 -17.28 -2.69 -0.22
N ALA A 166 -16.75 -2.25 0.91
CA ALA A 166 -15.34 -1.89 1.02
C ALA A 166 -14.48 -3.11 1.38
N PHE A 167 -13.32 -3.26 0.75
CA PHE A 167 -12.28 -4.16 1.26
C PHE A 167 -11.95 -3.86 2.73
N ILE A 168 -11.61 -4.90 3.49
CA ILE A 168 -11.15 -4.78 4.87
C ILE A 168 -9.66 -5.12 4.89
N HIS A 169 -8.82 -4.12 5.04
CA HIS A 169 -7.37 -4.29 5.11
C HIS A 169 -6.97 -4.76 6.51
N LEU A 170 -6.46 -5.98 6.62
CA LEU A 170 -6.19 -6.65 7.89
C LEU A 170 -4.95 -6.11 8.61
N ILE A 171 -4.05 -5.46 7.89
CA ILE A 171 -2.89 -4.84 8.51
C ILE A 171 -3.36 -3.74 9.47
N ASN A 172 -3.10 -3.99 10.76
CA ASN A 172 -3.30 -3.04 11.84
C ASN A 172 -1.91 -2.65 12.39
N PRO A 173 -1.20 -1.71 11.73
CA PRO A 173 0.19 -1.46 12.03
C PRO A 173 0.36 -0.92 13.45
N SER A 174 1.35 -1.46 14.18
CA SER A 174 1.81 -0.88 15.44
C SER A 174 2.49 0.48 15.21
N VAL A 175 2.67 1.25 16.28
CA VAL A 175 3.45 2.49 16.22
C VAL A 175 4.89 2.20 15.75
N SER A 176 5.51 1.12 16.23
CA SER A 176 6.85 0.71 15.82
C SER A 176 6.94 0.43 14.31
N MET A 177 5.97 -0.31 13.76
CA MET A 177 5.92 -0.55 12.31
C MET A 177 5.73 0.75 11.51
N ARG A 178 4.95 1.69 12.03
CA ARG A 178 4.79 3.02 11.39
C ARG A 178 6.07 3.83 11.41
N LEU A 179 6.83 3.79 12.52
CA LEU A 179 8.12 4.47 12.63
C LEU A 179 9.16 3.86 11.67
N GLN A 180 9.26 2.55 11.58
CA GLN A 180 10.13 1.87 10.60
C GLN A 180 9.76 2.24 9.16
N LYS A 181 8.46 2.30 8.83
CA LYS A 181 8.02 2.76 7.51
C LYS A 181 8.33 4.24 7.26
N ILE A 182 8.26 5.09 8.28
CA ILE A 182 8.68 6.51 8.17
C ILE A 182 10.14 6.56 7.76
N ASP A 183 11.01 5.83 8.45
CA ASP A 183 12.44 5.78 8.16
C ASP A 183 12.70 5.34 6.72
N LEU A 184 12.20 4.16 6.35
CA LEU A 184 12.39 3.58 5.01
C LEU A 184 11.86 4.48 3.87
N TYR A 185 10.66 5.06 4.04
CA TYR A 185 10.06 5.86 2.97
C TYR A 185 10.66 7.26 2.86
N THR A 186 11.13 7.83 3.96
CA THR A 186 11.83 9.10 3.91
C THR A 186 13.17 8.98 3.19
N ASP A 187 13.89 7.86 3.31
CA ASP A 187 15.11 7.58 2.52
C ASP A 187 14.81 7.54 1.02
N LYS A 188 13.75 6.83 0.62
CA LYS A 188 13.33 6.79 -0.80
C LYS A 188 12.89 8.15 -1.36
N GLU A 189 12.42 9.06 -0.51
CA GLU A 189 12.07 10.42 -0.93
C GLU A 189 13.28 11.34 -1.14
N LEU A 190 14.45 11.04 -0.54
CA LEU A 190 15.65 11.86 -0.68
C LEU A 190 16.07 12.02 -2.15
N GLU A 191 16.12 10.91 -2.90
CA GLU A 191 16.50 10.94 -4.32
C GLU A 191 15.57 11.85 -5.16
N ARG A 192 14.26 11.81 -4.87
CA ARG A 192 13.25 12.63 -5.58
C ARG A 192 13.30 14.11 -5.20
N ARG A 193 13.87 14.44 -4.05
CA ARG A 193 13.86 15.79 -3.45
C ARG A 193 15.25 16.38 -3.27
N ALA A 194 16.28 15.76 -3.79
CA ALA A 194 17.70 16.19 -3.61
C ALA A 194 17.92 17.68 -3.88
N ASN A 195 17.21 18.25 -4.86
CA ASN A 195 17.31 19.66 -5.24
C ASN A 195 16.40 20.61 -4.41
N GLN A 196 15.68 20.09 -3.41
CA GLN A 196 14.75 20.90 -2.62
C GLN A 196 15.50 21.60 -1.48
N HIS A 197 15.61 22.91 -1.50
CA HIS A 197 16.18 23.68 -0.40
C HIS A 197 15.35 23.55 0.89
N VAL A 198 16.01 23.24 2.00
CA VAL A 198 15.41 23.10 3.33
C VAL A 198 15.75 24.33 4.17
N SER A 199 14.77 25.23 4.34
CA SER A 199 14.90 26.38 5.25
C SER A 199 14.47 26.02 6.67
N THR A 200 15.02 26.73 7.69
CA THR A 200 14.62 26.59 9.09
C THR A 200 13.12 26.76 9.29
N ALA A 201 12.48 27.69 8.58
CA ALA A 201 11.04 27.87 8.62
C ALA A 201 10.27 26.62 8.12
N LYS A 202 10.73 25.98 7.05
CA LYS A 202 10.12 24.72 6.58
C LYS A 202 10.25 23.61 7.61
N LEU A 203 11.42 23.47 8.25
CA LEU A 203 11.66 22.49 9.31
C LEU A 203 10.72 22.69 10.51
N LEU A 204 10.56 23.93 10.96
CA LEU A 204 9.73 24.25 12.10
C LEU A 204 8.22 24.12 11.80
N PHE A 205 7.74 24.67 10.69
CA PHE A 205 6.30 24.81 10.48
C PHE A 205 5.66 23.70 9.66
N SER A 206 6.36 23.09 8.70
CA SER A 206 5.74 22.08 7.83
C SER A 206 5.23 20.82 8.57
N PRO A 207 5.91 20.30 9.62
CA PRO A 207 5.39 19.18 10.40
C PRO A 207 4.09 19.52 11.13
N TRP A 208 3.99 20.74 11.65
CA TRP A 208 2.79 21.22 12.31
C TRP A 208 1.62 21.39 11.34
N VAL A 209 1.88 22.00 10.17
CA VAL A 209 0.88 22.12 9.09
C VAL A 209 0.37 20.74 8.68
N ARG A 210 1.27 19.75 8.54
CA ARG A 210 0.89 18.38 8.21
C ARG A 210 0.04 17.74 9.31
N PHE A 211 0.42 17.93 10.58
CA PHE A 211 -0.36 17.48 11.72
C PHE A 211 -1.76 18.12 11.75
N PHE A 212 -1.86 19.45 11.67
CA PHE A 212 -3.13 20.17 11.67
C PHE A 212 -4.05 19.73 10.53
N LYS A 213 -3.49 19.57 9.33
CA LYS A 213 -4.23 19.05 8.18
C LYS A 213 -4.79 17.65 8.44
N ALA A 214 -3.99 16.75 9.00
CA ALA A 214 -4.42 15.37 9.28
C ALA A 214 -5.44 15.33 10.42
N TYR A 215 -5.21 16.09 11.50
CA TYR A 215 -6.03 16.03 12.69
C TYR A 215 -7.36 16.78 12.55
N PHE A 216 -7.32 18.00 12.04
CA PHE A 216 -8.54 18.84 11.96
C PHE A 216 -9.20 18.76 10.57
N LEU A 217 -8.48 19.03 9.48
CA LEU A 217 -9.09 19.12 8.16
C LEU A 217 -9.53 17.76 7.61
N LYS A 218 -8.79 16.69 7.90
CA LYS A 218 -9.15 15.32 7.51
C LYS A 218 -10.00 14.58 8.55
N GLY A 219 -10.38 15.24 9.65
CA GLY A 219 -11.26 14.65 10.66
C GLY A 219 -10.59 13.68 11.61
N GLY A 220 -9.26 13.67 11.74
CA GLY A 220 -8.54 12.83 12.72
C GLY A 220 -9.01 13.07 14.17
N VAL A 221 -9.53 14.26 14.50
CA VAL A 221 -10.12 14.61 15.80
C VAL A 221 -11.29 13.68 16.18
N PHE A 222 -12.04 13.19 15.19
CA PHE A 222 -13.18 12.28 15.41
C PHE A 222 -12.75 10.81 15.60
N GLU A 223 -11.47 10.51 15.39
CA GLU A 223 -10.89 9.16 15.55
C GLU A 223 -10.23 8.96 16.93
N GLY A 224 -10.50 9.85 17.87
CA GLY A 224 -10.01 9.78 19.24
C GLY A 224 -8.49 9.74 19.35
N ARG A 225 -7.96 8.90 20.28
CA ARG A 225 -6.51 8.79 20.52
C ARG A 225 -5.76 8.24 19.30
N ALA A 226 -6.35 7.29 18.56
CA ALA A 226 -5.74 6.73 17.35
C ALA A 226 -5.54 7.81 16.28
N GLY A 227 -6.55 8.69 16.08
CA GLY A 227 -6.46 9.81 15.15
C GLY A 227 -5.40 10.84 15.53
N TYR A 228 -5.26 11.14 16.81
CA TYR A 228 -4.21 12.02 17.30
C TYR A 228 -2.81 11.45 17.05
N ILE A 229 -2.59 10.17 17.42
CA ILE A 229 -1.31 9.48 17.22
C ILE A 229 -1.00 9.41 15.73
N HIS A 230 -1.99 9.04 14.89
CA HIS A 230 -1.83 9.02 13.42
C HIS A 230 -1.41 10.38 12.86
N ALA A 231 -2.08 11.46 13.28
CA ALA A 231 -1.76 12.82 12.83
C ALA A 231 -0.35 13.25 13.28
N LYS A 232 0.09 12.88 14.49
CA LYS A 232 1.45 13.11 14.97
C LYS A 232 2.49 12.38 14.12
N LEU A 233 2.25 11.11 13.79
CA LEU A 233 3.13 10.33 12.91
C LEU A 233 3.21 10.93 11.50
N GLN A 234 2.13 11.50 10.96
CA GLN A 234 2.14 12.25 9.71
C GLN A 234 3.02 13.52 9.77
N GLY A 235 2.98 14.22 10.89
CA GLY A 235 3.89 15.34 11.17
C GLY A 235 5.35 14.89 11.26
N MET A 236 5.61 13.78 11.98
CA MET A 236 6.95 13.19 12.10
C MET A 236 7.52 12.75 10.75
N TYR A 237 6.69 12.13 9.89
CA TYR A 237 7.09 11.79 8.52
C TYR A 237 7.60 13.02 7.77
N LYS A 238 6.86 14.14 7.86
CA LYS A 238 7.27 15.39 7.20
C LYS A 238 8.54 15.97 7.79
N PHE A 239 8.70 15.92 9.12
CA PHE A 239 9.91 16.34 9.81
C PHE A 239 11.11 15.48 9.39
N ALA A 240 11.01 14.16 9.49
CA ALA A 240 12.07 13.22 9.12
C ALA A 240 12.53 13.41 7.67
N THR A 241 11.59 13.57 6.72
CA THR A 241 11.93 13.86 5.31
C THR A 241 12.78 15.14 5.18
N LEU A 242 12.40 16.22 5.87
CA LEU A 242 13.14 17.49 5.79
C LEU A 242 14.47 17.43 6.54
N ALA A 243 14.52 16.74 7.69
CA ALA A 243 15.74 16.58 8.47
C ALA A 243 16.80 15.78 7.71
N LYS A 244 16.41 14.63 7.13
CA LYS A 244 17.29 13.81 6.28
C LYS A 244 17.74 14.56 5.02
N LEU A 245 16.88 15.37 4.40
CA LEU A 245 17.27 16.24 3.29
C LEU A 245 18.32 17.28 3.71
N TYR A 246 18.13 17.89 4.88
CA TYR A 246 19.09 18.84 5.43
C TYR A 246 20.42 18.15 5.72
N GLU A 247 20.39 16.99 6.38
CA GLU A 247 21.56 16.16 6.65
C GLU A 247 22.34 15.84 5.37
N ALA A 248 21.67 15.31 4.34
CA ALA A 248 22.28 14.97 3.06
C ALA A 248 22.91 16.17 2.32
N GLN A 249 22.43 17.39 2.59
CA GLN A 249 22.96 18.62 2.00
C GLN A 249 24.16 19.20 2.77
N HIS A 250 24.35 18.88 4.06
CA HIS A 250 25.32 19.57 4.95
C HIS A 250 26.35 18.63 5.61
N VAL A 251 26.15 17.30 5.56
CA VAL A 251 27.08 16.34 6.21
C VAL A 251 28.48 16.38 5.57
N THR A 252 28.58 16.63 4.27
CA THR A 252 29.87 16.78 3.59
C THR A 252 30.68 17.98 4.08
N GLU A 253 30.05 19.05 4.56
CA GLU A 253 30.74 20.22 5.14
C GLU A 253 31.19 19.94 6.57
N GLN A 254 30.39 19.26 7.40
CA GLN A 254 30.74 18.91 8.78
C GLN A 254 31.88 17.89 8.87
N ASP A 255 31.90 16.90 7.96
CA ASP A 255 33.04 15.95 7.90
C ASP A 255 34.34 16.63 7.51
N ALA A 256 34.31 17.66 6.69
CA ALA A 256 35.49 18.47 6.35
C ALA A 256 36.00 19.24 7.58
N ASP A 257 35.12 19.84 8.39
CA ASP A 257 35.46 20.57 9.60
C ASP A 257 36.00 19.65 10.71
N LEU A 258 35.36 18.47 10.92
CA LEU A 258 35.83 17.44 11.86
C LEU A 258 37.23 16.90 11.47
N ASN A 259 37.47 16.66 10.19
CA ASN A 259 38.74 16.21 9.67
C ASN A 259 39.84 17.30 9.83
N ALA A 260 39.47 18.58 9.65
CA ALA A 260 40.38 19.71 9.90
C ALA A 260 40.77 19.81 11.40
N PHE A 261 39.80 19.59 12.31
CA PHE A 261 40.03 19.60 13.76
C PHE A 261 40.93 18.45 14.21
N THR A 262 40.72 17.22 13.74
CA THR A 262 41.54 16.05 14.05
C THR A 262 42.93 16.16 13.50
N THR A 263 43.13 16.81 12.35
CA THR A 263 44.47 17.04 11.78
C THR A 263 45.26 18.06 12.58
N GLN A 264 44.62 19.09 13.12
CA GLN A 264 45.27 20.08 13.99
C GLN A 264 45.70 19.49 15.34
N GLU A 265 44.87 18.67 15.98
CA GLU A 265 45.24 18.00 17.26
C GLU A 265 46.39 17.01 17.09
N THR A 266 46.51 16.35 15.95
CA THR A 266 47.60 15.41 15.67
C THR A 266 48.91 16.13 15.41
N GLN A 267 48.89 17.34 14.82
CA GLN A 267 50.10 18.15 14.60
C GLN A 267 50.63 18.80 15.88
N VAL A 268 49.76 19.12 16.85
CA VAL A 268 50.18 19.66 18.13
C VAL A 268 50.93 18.62 18.98
N LYS A 269 50.47 17.34 18.94
CA LYS A 269 51.10 16.22 19.68
C LYS A 269 52.42 15.71 19.09
N THR A 270 52.76 16.07 17.85
CA THR A 270 54.04 15.68 17.21
C THR A 270 55.11 16.73 17.35
N ASN A 271 54.81 17.91 17.91
CA ASN A 271 55.74 19.01 18.13
C ASN A 271 56.13 19.22 19.61
N GLU A 272 55.67 18.34 20.53
CA GLU A 272 56.14 18.19 21.90
C GLU A 272 57.08 16.97 22.02
#